data_6c813ec01b9b9c25679d16af8bedf3ca
#
_entry.id   6c813ec01b9b9c25679d16af8bedf3ca
#
_cell.length_a   1.000
_cell.length_b   1.000
_cell.length_c   1.000
_cell.angle_alpha   90.00
_cell.angle_beta   90.00
_cell.angle_gamma   90.00
#
_symmetry.space_group_name_H-M   'P 1'
#
loop_
_entity.id
_entity.type
_entity.pdbx_description
1 polymer ?
#
loop_
_entity_poly.entity_id
_entity_poly.type
_entity_poly.pdbx_seq_one_letter_code
_entity_poly.pdbx_strand_id
1 'polypeptide(L)'
;MKRLLAAAFVLVSFTTFLAASDGGVSGSAVIREMNIARQNPALYASYAEELRAHYDGRSLVLPGGTRIFTKEGLRAVDEAIHFLHSAAPIQPLAVSPGMCRGAADHCADQASGGFSHNGKDGSNPAARMSRYGNWGSSWGENIGYGKTSARDIVLALIIDDGLPARKHRKNIFAAKFNYAGAAYGHHARFGSVCSIDFAGTYAERGSQDQLVAKY
;
A
#
# COMPACT_ATOMS: atom_id res chain seq x y z
N MET A 1 -61.29 -14.73 -25.91
CA MET A 1 -60.05 -14.04 -26.37
C MET A 1 -59.19 -13.74 -25.14
N LYS A 2 -58.19 -14.59 -24.85
CA LYS A 2 -57.27 -14.45 -23.74
C LYS A 2 -56.00 -13.78 -24.27
N ARG A 3 -55.65 -12.57 -23.78
CA ARG A 3 -54.39 -11.87 -24.13
C ARG A 3 -53.30 -12.38 -23.18
N LEU A 4 -52.29 -13.04 -23.72
CA LEU A 4 -51.03 -13.31 -23.02
C LEU A 4 -50.19 -12.03 -23.01
N LEU A 5 -49.84 -11.55 -21.82
CA LEU A 5 -48.79 -10.55 -21.60
C LEU A 5 -47.46 -11.31 -21.48
N ALA A 6 -46.56 -11.09 -22.45
CA ALA A 6 -45.20 -11.55 -22.38
C ALA A 6 -44.38 -10.52 -21.58
N ALA A 7 -43.89 -10.93 -20.41
CA ALA A 7 -42.94 -10.15 -19.64
C ALA A 7 -41.54 -10.37 -20.23
N ALA A 8 -40.96 -9.33 -20.82
CA ALA A 8 -39.58 -9.34 -21.27
C ALA A 8 -38.66 -9.15 -20.07
N PHE A 9 -37.92 -10.19 -19.69
CA PHE A 9 -36.82 -10.11 -18.74
C PHE A 9 -35.60 -9.51 -19.46
N VAL A 10 -35.25 -8.26 -19.12
CA VAL A 10 -34.00 -7.65 -19.56
C VAL A 10 -32.89 -8.17 -18.63
N LEU A 11 -32.10 -9.09 -19.16
CA LEU A 11 -30.89 -9.58 -18.51
C LEU A 11 -29.82 -8.50 -18.65
N VAL A 12 -29.62 -7.72 -17.59
CA VAL A 12 -28.48 -6.78 -17.50
C VAL A 12 -27.25 -7.62 -17.16
N SER A 13 -26.48 -7.97 -18.20
CA SER A 13 -25.17 -8.58 -18.01
C SER A 13 -24.21 -7.52 -17.43
N PHE A 14 -23.93 -7.61 -16.15
CA PHE A 14 -22.79 -6.92 -15.54
C PHE A 14 -21.51 -7.59 -16.02
N THR A 15 -20.95 -7.10 -17.10
CA THR A 15 -19.56 -7.38 -17.45
C THR A 15 -18.69 -6.60 -16.45
N THR A 16 -18.21 -7.29 -15.41
CA THR A 16 -17.11 -6.80 -14.58
C THR A 16 -15.90 -6.66 -15.48
N PHE A 17 -15.62 -5.42 -15.89
CA PHE A 17 -14.34 -5.06 -16.50
C PHE A 17 -13.26 -5.20 -15.41
N LEU A 18 -12.67 -6.38 -15.33
CA LEU A 18 -11.39 -6.57 -14.65
C LEU A 18 -10.36 -5.87 -15.55
N ALA A 19 -10.11 -4.59 -15.31
CA ALA A 19 -9.00 -3.90 -15.92
C ALA A 19 -7.72 -4.52 -15.35
N ALA A 20 -7.18 -5.51 -16.05
CA ALA A 20 -5.79 -5.90 -15.92
C ALA A 20 -4.98 -4.65 -16.29
N SER A 21 -4.42 -3.96 -15.30
CA SER A 21 -3.43 -2.92 -15.55
C SER A 21 -2.15 -3.62 -16.01
N ASP A 22 -1.92 -3.65 -17.30
CA ASP A 22 -0.64 -3.93 -17.94
C ASP A 22 0.34 -2.77 -17.61
N GLY A 23 0.72 -2.67 -16.38
CA GLY A 23 1.70 -1.71 -15.89
C GLY A 23 2.34 -2.27 -14.65
N GLY A 24 3.66 -2.43 -14.67
CA GLY A 24 4.43 -2.85 -13.51
C GLY A 24 4.06 -2.05 -12.26
N VAL A 25 4.39 -2.57 -11.08
CA VAL A 25 4.08 -1.92 -9.80
C VAL A 25 4.65 -0.50 -9.80
N SER A 26 3.81 0.48 -9.48
CA SER A 26 4.22 1.88 -9.30
C SER A 26 3.86 2.39 -7.91
N GLY A 27 4.58 3.39 -7.41
CA GLY A 27 4.26 4.02 -6.13
C GLY A 27 2.83 4.54 -6.07
N SER A 28 2.33 5.12 -7.17
CA SER A 28 0.94 5.59 -7.24
C SER A 28 -0.08 4.44 -7.17
N ALA A 29 0.22 3.28 -7.73
CA ALA A 29 -0.63 2.10 -7.61
C ALA A 29 -0.70 1.61 -6.16
N VAL A 30 0.42 1.64 -5.43
CA VAL A 30 0.46 1.27 -4.00
C VAL A 30 -0.37 2.23 -3.16
N ILE A 31 -0.27 3.56 -3.41
CA ILE A 31 -1.09 4.54 -2.67
C ILE A 31 -2.57 4.36 -2.98
N ARG A 32 -2.95 4.11 -4.24
CA ARG A 32 -4.35 3.79 -4.60
C ARG A 32 -4.85 2.56 -3.85
N GLU A 33 -4.06 1.50 -3.78
CA GLU A 33 -4.42 0.28 -3.09
C GLU A 33 -4.55 0.50 -1.56
N MET A 34 -3.65 1.28 -0.94
CA MET A 34 -3.81 1.70 0.45
C MET A 34 -5.10 2.50 0.67
N ASN A 35 -5.48 3.36 -0.26
CA ASN A 35 -6.71 4.14 -0.17
C ASN A 35 -7.96 3.24 -0.27
N ILE A 36 -7.92 2.16 -1.05
CA ILE A 36 -8.98 1.15 -1.05
C ILE A 36 -9.10 0.53 0.35
N ALA A 37 -7.98 0.13 0.97
CA ALA A 37 -7.98 -0.44 2.32
C ALA A 37 -8.52 0.56 3.37
N ARG A 38 -8.12 1.83 3.29
CA ARG A 38 -8.54 2.90 4.22
C ARG A 38 -10.03 3.21 4.09
N GLN A 39 -10.56 3.27 2.87
CA GLN A 39 -11.96 3.66 2.60
C GLN A 39 -12.92 2.48 2.68
N ASN A 40 -12.44 1.26 2.44
CA ASN A 40 -13.25 0.03 2.50
C ASN A 40 -12.48 -1.12 3.15
N PRO A 41 -12.25 -1.05 4.47
CA PRO A 41 -11.50 -2.10 5.17
C PRO A 41 -12.20 -3.47 5.11
N ALA A 42 -13.54 -3.53 5.03
CA ALA A 42 -14.26 -4.79 4.86
C ALA A 42 -13.95 -5.49 3.53
N LEU A 43 -13.82 -4.73 2.42
CA LEU A 43 -13.33 -5.30 1.15
C LEU A 43 -11.91 -5.83 1.30
N TYR A 44 -11.07 -5.13 2.05
CA TYR A 44 -9.70 -5.58 2.28
C TYR A 44 -9.63 -6.82 3.17
N ALA A 45 -10.60 -7.00 4.08
CA ALA A 45 -10.76 -8.24 4.84
C ALA A 45 -11.00 -9.43 3.91
N SER A 46 -11.86 -9.30 2.87
CA SER A 46 -12.09 -10.39 1.92
C SER A 46 -10.82 -10.80 1.16
N TYR A 47 -9.96 -9.85 0.80
CA TYR A 47 -8.67 -10.18 0.18
C TYR A 47 -7.71 -10.91 1.14
N ALA A 48 -7.75 -10.57 2.43
CA ALA A 48 -6.98 -11.28 3.43
C ALA A 48 -7.55 -12.69 3.69
N GLU A 49 -8.87 -12.88 3.62
CA GLU A 49 -9.55 -14.17 3.70
C GLU A 49 -9.21 -15.07 2.51
N GLU A 50 -9.20 -14.52 1.30
CA GLU A 50 -8.73 -15.23 0.11
C GLU A 50 -7.29 -15.70 0.28
N LEU A 51 -6.40 -14.82 0.74
CA LEU A 51 -5.00 -15.17 1.00
C LEU A 51 -4.88 -16.23 2.10
N ARG A 52 -5.72 -16.16 3.15
CA ARG A 52 -5.77 -17.12 4.25
C ARG A 52 -6.00 -18.56 3.76
N ALA A 53 -6.81 -18.75 2.74
CA ALA A 53 -7.08 -20.06 2.17
C ALA A 53 -5.85 -20.76 1.57
N HIS A 54 -4.80 -20.00 1.26
CA HIS A 54 -3.53 -20.51 0.75
C HIS A 54 -2.50 -20.83 1.86
N TYR A 55 -2.85 -20.67 3.13
CA TYR A 55 -1.95 -21.01 4.23
C TYR A 55 -2.11 -22.47 4.68
N ASP A 56 -0.96 -23.11 4.89
CA ASP A 56 -0.83 -24.39 5.58
C ASP A 56 0.05 -24.16 6.82
N GLY A 57 -0.59 -23.97 7.96
CA GLY A 57 0.06 -23.60 9.22
C GLY A 57 0.82 -22.27 9.12
N ARG A 58 2.15 -22.35 9.11
CA ARG A 58 3.05 -21.20 8.97
C ARG A 58 3.58 -21.02 7.53
N SER A 59 3.09 -21.77 6.58
CA SER A 59 3.52 -21.68 5.19
C SER A 59 2.43 -21.08 4.33
N LEU A 60 2.74 -20.04 3.59
CA LEU A 60 1.92 -19.59 2.46
C LEU A 60 2.28 -20.43 1.25
N VAL A 61 1.31 -21.13 0.68
CA VAL A 61 1.46 -21.96 -0.52
C VAL A 61 1.01 -21.16 -1.74
N LEU A 62 1.97 -20.80 -2.60
CA LEU A 62 1.69 -20.07 -3.84
C LEU A 62 1.16 -21.01 -4.94
N PRO A 63 0.49 -20.48 -5.98
CA PRO A 63 0.21 -21.23 -7.20
C PRO A 63 1.48 -21.92 -7.72
N GLY A 64 1.38 -23.20 -8.09
CA GLY A 64 2.54 -24.02 -8.46
C GLY A 64 3.26 -24.70 -7.28
N GLY A 65 2.71 -24.57 -6.05
CA GLY A 65 3.18 -25.35 -4.89
C GLY A 65 4.38 -24.76 -4.14
N THR A 66 4.90 -23.61 -4.57
CA THR A 66 5.99 -22.93 -3.85
C THR A 66 5.53 -22.52 -2.46
N ARG A 67 6.30 -22.88 -1.42
CA ARG A 67 6.03 -22.56 -0.03
C ARG A 67 6.89 -21.40 0.46
N ILE A 68 6.26 -20.38 1.02
CA ILE A 68 6.93 -19.27 1.71
C ILE A 68 6.70 -19.44 3.20
N PHE A 69 7.76 -19.65 3.97
CA PHE A 69 7.68 -19.73 5.42
C PHE A 69 7.51 -18.34 6.02
N THR A 70 6.48 -18.18 6.83
CA THR A 70 6.15 -16.94 7.55
C THR A 70 6.51 -17.08 9.04
N LYS A 71 6.56 -15.98 9.75
CA LYS A 71 6.97 -15.96 11.17
C LYS A 71 5.82 -16.40 12.11
N GLU A 72 4.65 -15.84 11.90
CA GLU A 72 3.46 -16.05 12.73
C GLU A 72 2.39 -16.90 12.03
N GLY A 73 2.40 -16.94 10.69
CA GLY A 73 1.47 -17.72 9.88
C GLY A 73 0.03 -17.22 10.00
N LEU A 74 -0.90 -18.18 10.09
CA LEU A 74 -2.34 -17.90 10.17
C LEU A 74 -2.69 -16.93 11.30
N ARG A 75 -1.95 -16.92 12.42
CA ARG A 75 -2.23 -16.01 13.53
C ARG A 75 -2.18 -14.54 13.12
N ALA A 76 -1.17 -14.13 12.34
CA ALA A 76 -1.05 -12.75 11.88
C ALA A 76 -2.14 -12.40 10.85
N VAL A 77 -2.50 -13.37 10.00
CA VAL A 77 -3.57 -13.20 9.00
C VAL A 77 -4.93 -13.06 9.69
N ASP A 78 -5.26 -13.95 10.62
CA ASP A 78 -6.53 -13.91 11.37
C ASP A 78 -6.68 -12.62 12.18
N GLU A 79 -5.60 -12.14 12.78
CA GLU A 79 -5.56 -10.85 13.47
C GLU A 79 -5.80 -9.68 12.50
N ALA A 80 -5.22 -9.74 11.30
CA ALA A 80 -5.44 -8.71 10.28
C ALA A 80 -6.89 -8.71 9.79
N ILE A 81 -7.49 -9.87 9.55
CA ILE A 81 -8.90 -10.02 9.15
C ILE A 81 -9.81 -9.43 10.24
N HIS A 82 -9.59 -9.81 11.50
CA HIS A 82 -10.37 -9.28 12.62
C HIS A 82 -10.25 -7.75 12.72
N PHE A 83 -9.05 -7.21 12.61
CA PHE A 83 -8.82 -5.76 12.58
C PHE A 83 -9.60 -5.10 11.45
N LEU A 84 -9.51 -5.63 10.22
CA LEU A 84 -10.15 -5.05 9.03
C LEU A 84 -11.68 -5.06 9.13
N HIS A 85 -12.28 -6.11 9.69
CA HIS A 85 -13.73 -6.14 9.95
C HIS A 85 -14.19 -5.14 11.00
N SER A 86 -13.32 -4.78 11.95
CA SER A 86 -13.64 -3.83 13.03
C SER A 86 -13.25 -2.39 12.70
N ALA A 87 -12.40 -2.18 11.69
CA ALA A 87 -11.90 -0.85 11.35
C ALA A 87 -12.97 0.02 10.69
N ALA A 88 -13.14 1.25 11.17
CA ALA A 88 -13.96 2.23 10.49
C ALA A 88 -13.24 2.77 9.24
N PRO A 89 -13.97 3.07 8.14
CA PRO A 89 -13.41 3.80 7.02
C PRO A 89 -12.82 5.16 7.44
N ILE A 90 -11.68 5.51 6.85
CA ILE A 90 -11.02 6.79 7.07
C ILE A 90 -10.69 7.46 5.73
N GLN A 91 -10.37 8.78 5.77
CA GLN A 91 -10.06 9.56 4.57
C GLN A 91 -8.89 8.96 3.77
N PRO A 92 -8.91 9.09 2.43
CA PRO A 92 -7.81 8.68 1.58
C PRO A 92 -6.58 9.58 1.78
N LEU A 93 -5.41 9.06 1.44
CA LEU A 93 -4.16 9.80 1.37
C LEU A 93 -4.06 10.53 0.03
N ALA A 94 -3.71 11.81 0.07
CA ALA A 94 -3.33 12.55 -1.13
C ALA A 94 -1.90 12.15 -1.56
N VAL A 95 -1.71 11.96 -2.86
CA VAL A 95 -0.37 11.67 -3.40
C VAL A 95 0.46 12.94 -3.44
N SER A 96 1.67 12.89 -2.88
CA SER A 96 2.65 13.96 -2.96
C SER A 96 3.81 13.59 -3.89
N PRO A 97 4.02 14.33 -4.98
CA PRO A 97 5.16 14.10 -5.88
C PRO A 97 6.52 14.24 -5.17
N GLY A 98 6.64 15.20 -4.25
CA GLY A 98 7.87 15.40 -3.47
C GLY A 98 8.17 14.21 -2.55
N MET A 99 7.16 13.69 -1.86
CA MET A 99 7.31 12.49 -1.03
C MET A 99 7.61 11.25 -1.89
N CYS A 100 7.01 11.14 -3.09
CA CYS A 100 7.37 10.06 -4.02
C CYS A 100 8.85 10.09 -4.43
N ARG A 101 9.44 11.28 -4.60
CA ARG A 101 10.88 11.42 -4.85
C ARG A 101 11.71 10.99 -3.64
N GLY A 102 11.31 11.37 -2.42
CA GLY A 102 11.96 10.93 -1.18
C GLY A 102 11.96 9.40 -1.03
N ALA A 103 10.82 8.77 -1.32
CA ALA A 103 10.69 7.32 -1.35
C ALA A 103 11.54 6.67 -2.46
N ALA A 104 11.66 7.31 -3.63
CA ALA A 104 12.51 6.83 -4.73
C ALA A 104 13.99 6.89 -4.37
N ASP A 105 14.46 7.95 -3.71
CA ASP A 105 15.81 8.01 -3.15
C ASP A 105 16.10 6.80 -2.28
N HIS A 106 15.14 6.46 -1.39
CA HIS A 106 15.32 5.32 -0.49
C HIS A 106 15.32 3.97 -1.20
N CYS A 107 14.47 3.78 -2.20
CA CYS A 107 14.52 2.57 -3.03
C CYS A 107 15.88 2.44 -3.74
N ALA A 108 16.44 3.55 -4.27
CA ALA A 108 17.76 3.55 -4.90
C ALA A 108 18.89 3.22 -3.88
N ASP A 109 18.81 3.75 -2.66
CA ASP A 109 19.75 3.43 -1.59
C ASP A 109 19.75 1.94 -1.24
N GLN A 110 18.59 1.30 -1.26
CA GLN A 110 18.43 -0.11 -0.91
C GLN A 110 18.67 -1.07 -2.07
N ALA A 111 18.77 -0.60 -3.31
CA ALA A 111 18.85 -1.44 -4.50
C ALA A 111 19.97 -2.50 -4.44
N SER A 112 21.11 -2.17 -3.81
CA SER A 112 22.25 -3.10 -3.63
C SER A 112 22.08 -4.09 -2.48
N GLY A 113 20.92 -4.17 -1.83
CA GLY A 113 20.61 -5.14 -0.76
C GLY A 113 20.55 -4.53 0.65
N GLY A 114 20.45 -3.22 0.78
CA GLY A 114 20.24 -2.52 2.06
C GLY A 114 18.94 -2.95 2.73
N PHE A 115 18.91 -2.87 4.07
CA PHE A 115 17.73 -3.24 4.87
C PHE A 115 17.66 -2.31 6.11
N SER A 116 17.16 -1.11 5.92
CA SER A 116 17.12 -0.07 6.95
C SER A 116 16.12 1.02 6.59
N HIS A 117 15.63 1.76 7.59
CA HIS A 117 14.93 3.02 7.39
C HIS A 117 15.87 4.19 7.09
N ASN A 118 17.16 4.07 7.36
CA ASN A 118 18.14 5.09 7.03
C ASN A 118 18.73 4.87 5.64
N GLY A 119 18.90 5.95 4.90
CA GLY A 119 19.60 5.97 3.62
C GLY A 119 21.11 5.70 3.77
N LYS A 120 21.81 5.49 2.65
CA LYS A 120 23.27 5.29 2.63
C LYS A 120 24.03 6.51 3.18
N ASP A 121 23.47 7.68 3.06
CA ASP A 121 24.00 8.96 3.60
C ASP A 121 23.61 9.21 5.07
N GLY A 122 22.94 8.24 5.72
CA GLY A 122 22.43 8.35 7.08
C GLY A 122 21.10 9.10 7.19
N SER A 123 20.51 9.60 6.09
CA SER A 123 19.24 10.31 6.12
C SER A 123 18.11 9.42 6.59
N ASN A 124 17.31 9.90 7.52
CA ASN A 124 16.04 9.27 7.90
C ASN A 124 14.91 9.67 6.91
N PRO A 125 13.71 9.05 6.99
CA PRO A 125 12.58 9.36 6.09
C PRO A 125 12.22 10.86 6.08
N ALA A 126 12.18 11.49 7.24
CA ALA A 126 11.86 12.90 7.37
C ALA A 126 12.86 13.80 6.61
N ALA A 127 14.15 13.50 6.70
CA ALA A 127 15.20 14.21 5.98
C ALA A 127 15.07 14.03 4.46
N ARG A 128 14.72 12.81 3.97
CA ARG A 128 14.49 12.57 2.55
C ARG A 128 13.30 13.34 2.02
N MET A 129 12.16 13.33 2.73
CA MET A 129 10.99 14.14 2.37
C MET A 129 11.31 15.63 2.33
N SER A 130 12.15 16.12 3.26
CA SER A 130 12.54 17.52 3.35
C SER A 130 13.41 18.02 2.20
N ARG A 131 13.99 17.13 1.38
CA ARG A 131 14.69 17.52 0.14
C ARG A 131 13.73 18.12 -0.90
N TYR A 132 12.47 17.71 -0.88
CA TYR A 132 11.48 17.96 -1.93
C TYR A 132 10.28 18.79 -1.47
N GLY A 133 10.18 19.09 -0.16
CA GLY A 133 9.09 19.85 0.40
C GLY A 133 9.19 19.98 1.92
N ASN A 134 8.15 20.50 2.53
CA ASN A 134 8.07 20.66 3.97
C ASN A 134 6.93 19.80 4.52
N TRP A 135 7.29 18.78 5.28
CA TRP A 135 6.31 18.00 6.05
C TRP A 135 6.03 18.66 7.40
N GLY A 136 4.81 18.43 7.96
CA GLY A 136 4.42 18.95 9.26
C GLY A 136 3.50 18.00 10.02
N SER A 137 3.32 18.29 11.28
CA SER A 137 2.54 17.59 12.31
C SER A 137 2.99 16.17 12.64
N SER A 138 3.20 15.30 11.68
CA SER A 138 3.65 13.91 11.91
C SER A 138 4.19 13.31 10.62
N TRP A 139 5.04 12.30 10.75
CA TRP A 139 5.52 11.51 9.64
C TRP A 139 5.63 10.01 10.01
N GLY A 140 5.77 9.16 9.01
CA GLY A 140 6.01 7.73 9.15
C GLY A 140 6.55 7.15 7.86
N GLU A 141 7.12 5.95 7.94
CA GLU A 141 7.55 5.19 6.78
C GLU A 141 7.17 3.72 6.93
N ASN A 142 6.75 3.11 5.83
CA ASN A 142 6.64 1.66 5.67
C ASN A 142 7.59 1.21 4.55
N ILE A 143 8.22 0.06 4.73
CA ILE A 143 9.02 -0.57 3.68
C ILE A 143 8.54 -2.00 3.48
N GLY A 144 8.24 -2.36 2.23
CA GLY A 144 7.88 -3.72 1.82
C GLY A 144 8.92 -4.30 0.87
N TYR A 145 9.18 -5.62 0.96
CA TYR A 145 10.16 -6.31 0.14
C TYR A 145 9.56 -7.53 -0.56
N GLY A 146 10.09 -7.87 -1.74
CA GLY A 146 9.83 -9.14 -2.42
C GLY A 146 8.41 -9.32 -2.95
N LYS A 147 7.63 -8.26 -3.09
CA LYS A 147 6.27 -8.30 -3.64
C LYS A 147 6.22 -7.68 -5.02
N THR A 148 5.35 -8.22 -5.87
CA THR A 148 5.27 -7.89 -7.30
C THR A 148 3.94 -7.29 -7.73
N SER A 149 3.01 -7.07 -6.78
CA SER A 149 1.76 -6.34 -7.02
C SER A 149 1.50 -5.33 -5.91
N ALA A 150 0.78 -4.26 -6.22
CA ALA A 150 0.41 -3.24 -5.23
C ALA A 150 -0.45 -3.83 -4.10
N ARG A 151 -1.37 -4.74 -4.43
CA ARG A 151 -2.22 -5.43 -3.45
C ARG A 151 -1.40 -6.30 -2.51
N ASP A 152 -0.46 -7.10 -3.04
CA ASP A 152 0.39 -7.95 -2.20
C ASP A 152 1.28 -7.15 -1.26
N ILE A 153 1.78 -5.99 -1.72
CA ILE A 153 2.53 -5.06 -0.87
C ILE A 153 1.65 -4.59 0.30
N VAL A 154 0.46 -4.08 0.00
CA VAL A 154 -0.42 -3.51 1.02
C VAL A 154 -0.97 -4.57 1.96
N LEU A 155 -1.37 -5.75 1.45
CA LEU A 155 -1.78 -6.90 2.28
C LEU A 155 -0.65 -7.35 3.22
N ALA A 156 0.58 -7.49 2.71
CA ALA A 156 1.71 -7.88 3.54
C ALA A 156 1.99 -6.87 4.66
N LEU A 157 1.89 -5.56 4.38
CA LEU A 157 2.06 -4.50 5.37
C LEU A 157 0.90 -4.44 6.39
N ILE A 158 -0.31 -4.83 6.00
CA ILE A 158 -1.46 -4.91 6.90
C ILE A 158 -1.38 -6.16 7.78
N ILE A 159 -1.01 -7.31 7.23
CA ILE A 159 -0.79 -8.54 7.99
C ILE A 159 0.38 -8.36 8.95
N ASP A 160 1.46 -7.75 8.48
CA ASP A 160 2.62 -7.34 9.27
C ASP A 160 3.27 -8.52 10.02
N ASP A 161 3.41 -9.67 9.31
CA ASP A 161 3.92 -10.93 9.84
C ASP A 161 5.33 -10.77 10.44
N GLY A 162 5.53 -11.25 11.65
CA GLY A 162 6.80 -11.16 12.37
C GLY A 162 7.06 -9.81 13.05
N LEU A 163 6.10 -8.89 13.01
CA LEU A 163 6.16 -7.60 13.70
C LEU A 163 4.92 -7.42 14.61
N PRO A 164 4.90 -8.02 15.81
CA PRO A 164 3.70 -8.05 16.69
C PRO A 164 3.15 -6.68 17.06
N ALA A 165 3.97 -5.62 16.99
CA ALA A 165 3.51 -4.25 17.21
C ALA A 165 2.65 -3.69 16.07
N ARG A 166 2.58 -4.39 14.92
CA ARG A 166 1.81 -4.03 13.71
C ARG A 166 2.02 -2.57 13.29
N LYS A 167 3.28 -2.14 13.25
CA LYS A 167 3.63 -0.74 12.97
C LYS A 167 3.24 -0.32 11.57
N HIS A 168 3.42 -1.21 10.56
CA HIS A 168 3.06 -0.88 9.19
C HIS A 168 1.54 -0.75 9.03
N ARG A 169 0.75 -1.67 9.59
CA ARG A 169 -0.72 -1.57 9.63
C ARG A 169 -1.16 -0.27 10.30
N LYS A 170 -0.57 0.06 11.46
CA LYS A 170 -0.88 1.29 12.20
C LYS A 170 -0.61 2.54 11.37
N ASN A 171 0.47 2.58 10.59
CA ASN A 171 0.73 3.71 9.69
C ASN A 171 -0.34 3.81 8.59
N ILE A 172 -0.70 2.68 7.94
CA ILE A 172 -1.71 2.67 6.87
C ILE A 172 -3.06 3.20 7.38
N PHE A 173 -3.46 2.81 8.60
CA PHE A 173 -4.76 3.20 9.18
C PHE A 173 -4.69 4.39 10.15
N ALA A 174 -3.58 5.13 10.18
CA ALA A 174 -3.49 6.33 10.99
C ALA A 174 -4.28 7.49 10.36
N ALA A 175 -5.36 7.94 11.02
CA ALA A 175 -6.18 9.07 10.57
C ALA A 175 -5.41 10.40 10.54
N LYS A 176 -4.31 10.51 11.29
CA LYS A 176 -3.44 11.70 11.31
C LYS A 176 -2.64 11.91 10.02
N PHE A 177 -2.51 10.90 9.17
CA PHE A 177 -1.83 11.02 7.89
C PHE A 177 -2.81 11.37 6.78
N ASN A 178 -2.51 12.45 6.05
CA ASN A 178 -3.31 12.95 4.92
C ASN A 178 -2.56 12.88 3.60
N TYR A 179 -1.23 12.74 3.63
CA TYR A 179 -0.37 12.68 2.44
C TYR A 179 0.48 11.42 2.47
N ALA A 180 0.74 10.88 1.28
CA ALA A 180 1.71 9.82 1.09
C ALA A 180 2.51 10.01 -0.20
N GLY A 181 3.75 9.54 -0.16
CA GLY A 181 4.56 9.30 -1.34
C GLY A 181 5.05 7.86 -1.32
N ALA A 182 5.12 7.22 -2.47
CA ALA A 182 5.63 5.86 -2.56
C ALA A 182 6.47 5.68 -3.83
N ALA A 183 7.44 4.78 -3.73
CA ALA A 183 8.24 4.32 -4.85
C ALA A 183 8.43 2.82 -4.78
N TYR A 184 8.65 2.22 -5.96
CA TYR A 184 8.94 0.80 -6.11
C TYR A 184 10.18 0.63 -6.98
N GLY A 185 11.07 -0.28 -6.61
CA GLY A 185 12.31 -0.50 -7.30
C GLY A 185 12.90 -1.89 -7.12
N HIS A 186 14.02 -2.13 -7.78
CA HIS A 186 14.79 -3.35 -7.64
C HIS A 186 15.48 -3.43 -6.27
N HIS A 187 15.64 -4.66 -5.76
CA HIS A 187 16.41 -4.96 -4.55
C HIS A 187 17.19 -6.26 -4.74
N ALA A 188 18.53 -6.20 -4.64
CA ALA A 188 19.40 -7.32 -4.97
C ALA A 188 19.10 -8.61 -4.19
N ARG A 189 18.70 -8.50 -2.91
CA ARG A 189 18.41 -9.67 -2.06
C ARG A 189 16.99 -10.19 -2.17
N PHE A 190 16.00 -9.29 -2.33
CA PHE A 190 14.58 -9.63 -2.25
C PHE A 190 13.85 -9.49 -3.60
N GLY A 191 14.55 -9.14 -4.68
CA GLY A 191 13.97 -8.88 -6.00
C GLY A 191 13.34 -7.50 -6.11
N SER A 192 12.63 -7.05 -5.10
CA SER A 192 11.96 -5.74 -5.10
C SER A 192 11.95 -5.08 -3.72
N VAL A 193 11.81 -3.74 -3.72
CA VAL A 193 11.57 -2.91 -2.54
C VAL A 193 10.50 -1.87 -2.87
N CYS A 194 9.61 -1.61 -1.92
CA CYS A 194 8.66 -0.51 -1.95
C CYS A 194 8.85 0.33 -0.69
N SER A 195 9.19 1.61 -0.85
CA SER A 195 9.22 2.59 0.24
C SER A 195 7.96 3.45 0.16
N ILE A 196 7.35 3.72 1.31
CA ILE A 196 6.11 4.47 1.46
C ILE A 196 6.29 5.46 2.60
N ASP A 197 6.33 6.75 2.28
CA ASP A 197 6.39 7.83 3.25
C ASP A 197 4.98 8.39 3.53
N PHE A 198 4.72 8.76 4.78
CA PHE A 198 3.47 9.34 5.25
C PHE A 198 3.73 10.69 5.91
N ALA A 199 2.80 11.64 5.75
CA ALA A 199 2.83 12.91 6.47
C ALA A 199 1.41 13.38 6.83
N GLY A 200 1.30 14.10 7.96
CA GLY A 200 0.06 14.75 8.35
C GLY A 200 -0.24 15.97 7.47
N THR A 201 0.78 16.78 7.19
CA THR A 201 0.74 17.87 6.21
C THR A 201 2.01 17.83 5.36
N TYR A 202 1.91 18.28 4.10
CA TYR A 202 3.05 18.39 3.20
C TYR A 202 2.84 19.55 2.23
N ALA A 203 3.88 20.40 2.10
CA ALA A 203 3.93 21.47 1.12
C ALA A 203 5.06 21.18 0.12
N GLU A 204 4.72 21.09 -1.15
CA GLU A 204 5.69 20.84 -2.22
C GLU A 204 6.70 21.99 -2.33
N ARG A 205 7.98 21.68 -2.55
CA ARG A 205 8.98 22.70 -2.89
C ARG A 205 8.72 23.21 -4.30
N GLY A 206 8.62 24.52 -4.47
CA GLY A 206 8.32 25.14 -5.76
C GLY A 206 6.86 25.49 -5.99
N SER A 207 5.92 25.06 -5.13
CA SER A 207 4.54 25.53 -5.21
C SER A 207 4.36 27.00 -4.82
N GLN A 208 5.28 27.56 -4.04
CA GLN A 208 5.29 28.98 -3.67
C GLN A 208 5.93 29.87 -4.76
N ASP A 209 6.95 29.38 -5.49
CA ASP A 209 7.62 30.17 -6.51
C ASP A 209 6.73 30.44 -7.74
N GLN A 210 5.73 29.59 -8.01
CA GLN A 210 4.77 29.80 -9.10
C GLN A 210 3.68 30.83 -8.76
N LEU A 211 3.44 31.11 -7.48
CA LEU A 211 2.49 32.14 -7.05
C LEU A 211 3.11 33.54 -7.09
N VAL A 212 4.42 33.66 -6.84
CA VAL A 212 5.14 34.96 -6.85
C VAL A 212 5.45 35.42 -8.29
N ALA A 213 5.58 34.50 -9.24
CA ALA A 213 5.85 34.85 -10.64
C ALA A 213 4.59 35.33 -11.43
N LYS A 214 3.42 35.42 -10.80
CA LYS A 214 2.15 35.86 -11.43
C LYS A 214 1.71 37.27 -11.02
N TYR A 215 2.50 37.98 -10.25
CA TYR A 215 2.32 39.37 -9.87
C TYR A 215 3.59 40.15 -10.19
#